data_195cb52c835b2d447831df210200d248
#
_entry.id   195cb52c835b2d447831df210200d248
#
_cell.length_a   1.000
_cell.length_b   1.000
_cell.length_c   1.000
_cell.angle_alpha   90.00
_cell.angle_beta   90.00
_cell.angle_gamma   90.00
#
_symmetry.space_group_name_H-M   'P 1'
#
loop_
_entity.id
_entity.type
_entity.pdbx_description
1 polymer ?
#
loop_
_entity_poly.entity_id
_entity_poly.type
_entity_poly.pdbx_seq_one_letter_code
_entity_poly.pdbx_strand_id
1 'polypeptide(L)'
;MRNIKSLLTVIFSVCAAMVLILGCDKIVHPALGSYPKDAGSPTGPLNFYAAFDGILADSIRATFPSVDSATTYTAGIAGKAVQFNPVLAPGGGASTSYSYIVYPNPNNFGTTASFSANFWINCPLANKDNNHADGLLSWASTSNFWGEMTWYVDNTDGGASDSMDLKVHFANGNGDNWDYANYVHANRWPHMYDGNWHMVTFTYDASAQIGTMYRDGVQFDQKPNETISFDGNGSNLIVGGYEEANNIQGNYSGNTWMGGFTGAVDHIRLYSSVLAASDVAALYANKQ
;
A
#
# COMPACT_ATOMS: atom_id res chain seq x y z
N MET A 1 64.22 -19.70 -34.05
CA MET A 1 63.16 -18.61 -33.93
C MET A 1 61.74 -19.10 -34.07
N ARG A 2 61.47 -20.27 -34.60
CA ARG A 2 60.08 -20.78 -34.82
C ARG A 2 59.39 -21.24 -33.51
N ASN A 3 60.13 -21.70 -32.50
CA ASN A 3 59.59 -22.23 -31.26
C ASN A 3 59.21 -21.15 -30.20
N ILE A 4 59.78 -19.95 -30.28
CA ILE A 4 59.51 -18.86 -29.36
C ILE A 4 58.15 -18.23 -29.67
N LYS A 5 57.78 -18.08 -30.92
CA LYS A 5 56.45 -17.54 -31.34
C LYS A 5 55.32 -18.47 -30.90
N SER A 6 55.50 -19.79 -31.05
CA SER A 6 54.50 -20.76 -30.59
C SER A 6 54.33 -20.75 -29.07
N LEU A 7 55.42 -20.63 -28.32
CA LEU A 7 55.40 -20.55 -26.86
C LEU A 7 54.68 -19.29 -26.36
N LEU A 8 54.91 -18.13 -26.97
CA LEU A 8 54.28 -16.88 -26.68
C LEU A 8 52.75 -16.92 -26.96
N THR A 9 52.33 -17.56 -28.04
CA THR A 9 50.91 -17.72 -28.36
C THR A 9 50.19 -18.60 -27.35
N VAL A 10 50.80 -19.69 -26.89
CA VAL A 10 50.24 -20.57 -25.86
C VAL A 10 50.13 -19.85 -24.51
N ILE A 11 51.14 -19.10 -24.10
CA ILE A 11 51.14 -18.34 -22.85
C ILE A 11 50.05 -17.26 -22.91
N PHE A 12 49.89 -16.55 -24.03
CA PHE A 12 48.85 -15.53 -24.15
C PHE A 12 47.45 -16.14 -24.13
N SER A 13 47.23 -17.29 -24.75
CA SER A 13 45.95 -18.01 -24.70
C SER A 13 45.61 -18.52 -23.29
N VAL A 14 46.59 -19.00 -22.54
CA VAL A 14 46.39 -19.45 -21.16
C VAL A 14 46.09 -18.26 -20.22
N CYS A 15 46.80 -17.15 -20.37
CA CYS A 15 46.51 -15.93 -19.61
C CYS A 15 45.12 -15.35 -19.92
N ALA A 16 44.72 -15.34 -21.20
CA ALA A 16 43.40 -14.89 -21.60
C ALA A 16 42.27 -15.79 -21.02
N ALA A 17 42.49 -17.10 -21.00
CA ALA A 17 41.59 -18.07 -20.40
C ALA A 17 41.48 -17.90 -18.86
N MET A 18 42.62 -17.62 -18.14
CA MET A 18 42.59 -17.33 -16.73
C MET A 18 41.86 -16.05 -16.37
N VAL A 19 41.96 -14.99 -17.18
CA VAL A 19 41.20 -13.73 -16.97
C VAL A 19 39.71 -13.95 -17.14
N LEU A 20 39.30 -14.84 -18.03
CA LEU A 20 37.86 -15.17 -18.21
C LEU A 20 37.28 -16.01 -17.04
N ILE A 21 38.12 -16.74 -16.33
CA ILE A 21 37.68 -17.54 -15.18
C ILE A 21 37.64 -16.70 -13.91
N LEU A 22 38.44 -15.65 -13.79
CA LEU A 22 38.44 -14.73 -12.65
C LEU A 22 37.31 -13.68 -12.73
N GLY A 23 36.63 -13.58 -13.89
CA GLY A 23 35.52 -12.66 -14.09
C GLY A 23 34.16 -13.12 -13.54
N CYS A 24 34.08 -14.30 -12.95
CA CYS A 24 32.94 -14.71 -12.14
C CYS A 24 33.20 -14.37 -10.68
N ASP A 25 33.46 -13.11 -10.37
CA ASP A 25 33.25 -12.64 -9.02
C ASP A 25 31.77 -12.89 -8.72
N LYS A 26 31.52 -13.68 -7.68
CA LYS A 26 30.22 -13.75 -7.06
C LYS A 26 29.80 -12.30 -6.86
N ILE A 27 28.79 -11.86 -7.58
CA ILE A 27 28.10 -10.63 -7.20
C ILE A 27 27.74 -10.87 -5.75
N VAL A 28 28.52 -10.32 -4.83
CA VAL A 28 28.15 -10.25 -3.43
C VAL A 28 26.95 -9.31 -3.46
N HIS A 29 25.77 -9.89 -3.62
CA HIS A 29 24.56 -9.17 -3.31
C HIS A 29 24.81 -8.65 -1.90
N PRO A 30 24.73 -7.32 -1.65
CA PRO A 30 24.74 -6.84 -0.29
C PRO A 30 23.74 -7.72 0.43
N ALA A 31 24.16 -8.35 1.54
CA ALA A 31 23.24 -9.08 2.38
C ALA A 31 22.03 -8.17 2.50
N LEU A 32 20.87 -8.62 2.02
CA LEU A 32 19.60 -7.99 2.30
C LEU A 32 19.72 -7.64 3.76
N GLY A 33 19.87 -6.35 4.09
CA GLY A 33 20.26 -5.91 5.42
C GLY A 33 19.43 -6.64 6.45
N SER A 34 19.87 -6.73 7.67
CA SER A 34 19.08 -7.39 8.72
C SER A 34 17.69 -6.73 8.75
N TYR A 35 16.81 -7.23 7.88
CA TYR A 35 15.39 -6.94 8.01
C TYR A 35 15.03 -7.34 9.42
N PRO A 36 14.34 -6.47 10.18
CA PRO A 36 13.74 -6.91 11.42
C PRO A 36 13.03 -8.22 11.09
N LYS A 37 13.39 -9.32 11.77
CA LYS A 37 12.63 -10.54 11.61
C LYS A 37 11.23 -10.17 12.02
N ASP A 38 10.32 -10.13 11.05
CA ASP A 38 8.91 -9.92 11.34
C ASP A 38 8.58 -10.89 12.48
N ALA A 39 8.23 -10.35 13.63
CA ALA A 39 7.79 -11.17 14.75
C ALA A 39 6.59 -11.94 14.24
N GLY A 40 6.62 -13.22 14.24
CA GLY A 40 5.77 -14.19 13.56
C GLY A 40 4.48 -13.63 12.97
N SER A 41 4.28 -13.83 11.68
CA SER A 41 3.08 -13.38 10.98
C SER A 41 1.84 -13.80 11.75
N PRO A 42 0.82 -12.93 11.87
CA PRO A 42 -0.47 -13.29 12.46
C PRO A 42 -1.05 -14.53 11.79
N THR A 43 -1.89 -15.24 12.52
CA THR A 43 -2.57 -16.44 12.01
C THR A 43 -3.47 -16.08 10.82
N GLY A 44 -3.17 -16.60 9.65
CA GLY A 44 -3.96 -16.41 8.44
C GLY A 44 -3.12 -16.26 7.18
N PRO A 45 -3.69 -16.50 6.00
CA PRO A 45 -2.95 -16.38 4.75
C PRO A 45 -2.73 -14.90 4.41
N LEU A 46 -1.50 -14.45 4.53
CA LEU A 46 -1.05 -13.15 4.08
C LEU A 46 -0.90 -13.18 2.54
N ASN A 47 -1.67 -12.37 1.83
CA ASN A 47 -1.69 -12.33 0.37
C ASN A 47 -0.79 -11.25 -0.23
N PHE A 48 -0.62 -10.14 0.50
CA PHE A 48 0.19 -9.01 0.08
C PHE A 48 0.91 -8.41 1.29
N TYR A 49 2.18 -8.09 1.11
CA TYR A 49 2.95 -7.35 2.11
C TYR A 49 4.00 -6.46 1.46
N ALA A 50 3.84 -5.15 1.63
CA ALA A 50 4.82 -4.14 1.27
C ALA A 50 5.32 -3.44 2.54
N ALA A 51 6.57 -3.71 2.92
CA ALA A 51 7.20 -3.13 4.11
C ALA A 51 7.79 -1.74 3.88
N PHE A 52 8.05 -1.36 2.63
CA PHE A 52 8.63 -0.07 2.22
C PHE A 52 10.01 0.28 2.79
N ASP A 53 10.75 -0.69 3.30
CA ASP A 53 12.10 -0.52 3.86
C ASP A 53 13.18 -0.23 2.80
N GLY A 54 12.97 0.79 2.00
CA GLY A 54 13.87 1.18 0.90
C GLY A 54 13.68 0.35 -0.37
N ILE A 55 12.63 -0.49 -0.41
CA ILE A 55 12.21 -1.28 -1.54
C ILE A 55 10.68 -1.31 -1.61
N LEU A 56 10.13 -1.25 -2.82
CA LEU A 56 8.69 -1.26 -3.04
C LEU A 56 8.13 -2.65 -3.35
N ALA A 57 8.85 -3.73 -3.05
CA ALA A 57 8.40 -5.07 -3.38
C ALA A 57 7.23 -5.53 -2.49
N ASP A 58 6.24 -6.18 -3.10
CA ASP A 58 5.39 -7.15 -2.40
C ASP A 58 6.25 -8.36 -2.05
N SER A 59 6.55 -8.56 -0.78
CA SER A 59 7.45 -9.62 -0.31
C SER A 59 6.81 -11.01 -0.37
N ILE A 60 5.48 -11.12 -0.48
CA ILE A 60 4.78 -12.40 -0.57
C ILE A 60 5.04 -13.04 -1.93
N ARG A 61 5.03 -12.23 -3.01
CA ARG A 61 5.25 -12.72 -4.38
C ARG A 61 6.59 -12.30 -4.98
N ALA A 62 7.41 -11.57 -4.24
CA ALA A 62 8.62 -10.93 -4.75
C ALA A 62 8.33 -10.08 -6.01
N THR A 63 7.19 -9.38 -6.02
CA THR A 63 6.72 -8.62 -7.16
C THR A 63 6.90 -7.13 -6.92
N PHE A 64 7.48 -6.44 -7.89
CA PHE A 64 7.62 -4.99 -7.85
C PHE A 64 6.37 -4.30 -8.41
N PRO A 65 6.11 -3.04 -8.02
CA PRO A 65 5.08 -2.25 -8.65
C PRO A 65 5.38 -2.07 -10.14
N SER A 66 4.32 -1.97 -10.94
CA SER A 66 4.40 -1.63 -12.35
C SER A 66 4.59 -0.14 -12.59
N VAL A 67 4.18 0.68 -11.61
CA VAL A 67 4.36 2.14 -11.61
C VAL A 67 4.78 2.58 -10.22
N ASP A 68 5.78 3.46 -10.18
CA ASP A 68 6.16 4.29 -9.03
C ASP A 68 6.26 5.73 -9.56
N SER A 69 5.29 6.55 -9.19
CA SER A 69 5.20 7.93 -9.65
C SER A 69 5.52 8.90 -8.53
N ALA A 70 6.67 9.54 -8.62
CA ALA A 70 7.08 10.66 -7.76
C ALA A 70 7.04 10.37 -6.24
N THR A 71 7.16 9.12 -5.82
CA THR A 71 7.30 8.79 -4.39
C THR A 71 8.74 9.02 -3.91
N THR A 72 8.88 9.19 -2.61
CA THR A 72 10.18 9.26 -1.93
C THR A 72 10.15 8.40 -0.68
N TYR A 73 11.29 8.24 -0.01
CA TYR A 73 11.36 7.54 1.26
C TYR A 73 11.53 8.50 2.42
N THR A 74 10.90 8.18 3.54
CA THR A 74 11.05 8.85 4.83
C THR A 74 11.36 7.84 5.93
N ALA A 75 11.51 8.29 7.18
CA ALA A 75 11.59 7.39 8.34
C ALA A 75 10.23 6.72 8.56
N GLY A 76 10.24 5.38 8.65
CA GLY A 76 9.06 4.56 8.87
C GLY A 76 8.73 4.35 10.36
N ILE A 77 7.68 3.59 10.61
CA ILE A 77 7.38 3.11 11.97
C ILE A 77 8.48 2.14 12.43
N ALA A 78 9.02 1.38 11.47
CA ALA A 78 10.27 0.64 11.59
C ALA A 78 11.03 0.81 10.27
N GLY A 79 12.32 1.15 10.30
CA GLY A 79 13.10 1.34 9.08
C GLY A 79 12.67 2.54 8.24
N LYS A 80 12.23 2.32 7.01
CA LYS A 80 11.78 3.35 6.07
C LYS A 80 10.30 3.14 5.71
N ALA A 81 9.68 4.22 5.29
CA ALA A 81 8.33 4.27 4.74
C ALA A 81 8.32 4.97 3.38
N VAL A 82 7.28 4.78 2.62
CA VAL A 82 7.02 5.56 1.41
C VAL A 82 6.34 6.87 1.79
N GLN A 83 6.85 7.97 1.23
CA GLN A 83 6.29 9.31 1.32
C GLN A 83 5.59 9.67 0.02
N PHE A 84 4.32 9.99 0.11
CA PHE A 84 3.51 10.55 -0.96
C PHE A 84 3.51 12.08 -0.82
N ASN A 85 3.83 12.75 -1.91
CA ASN A 85 3.95 14.20 -1.94
C ASN A 85 2.91 14.80 -2.89
N PRO A 86 2.38 15.98 -2.59
CA PRO A 86 1.55 16.68 -3.55
C PRO A 86 2.41 17.04 -4.76
N VAL A 87 2.00 16.63 -5.94
CA VAL A 87 2.60 17.10 -7.17
C VAL A 87 1.79 18.31 -7.62
N LEU A 88 2.22 19.50 -7.22
CA LEU A 88 1.54 20.76 -7.55
C LEU A 88 1.56 20.98 -9.06
N ALA A 89 0.40 21.28 -9.64
CA ALA A 89 0.34 21.71 -11.02
C ALA A 89 1.10 23.04 -11.20
N PRO A 90 1.84 23.23 -12.31
CA PRO A 90 2.44 24.53 -12.61
C PRO A 90 1.37 25.63 -12.62
N GLY A 91 1.47 26.58 -11.68
CA GLY A 91 0.52 27.69 -11.57
C GLY A 91 -0.45 27.62 -10.40
N GLY A 92 -0.35 26.63 -9.50
CA GLY A 92 -1.12 26.57 -8.23
C GLY A 92 -2.59 26.21 -8.39
N GLY A 93 -2.97 25.62 -9.51
CA GLY A 93 -4.28 24.96 -9.68
C GLY A 93 -4.34 23.60 -8.97
N ALA A 94 -5.54 23.05 -8.79
CA ALA A 94 -5.72 21.69 -8.33
C ALA A 94 -4.80 20.76 -9.14
N SER A 95 -3.95 20.01 -8.46
CA SER A 95 -3.00 19.13 -9.14
C SER A 95 -3.77 17.96 -9.73
N THR A 96 -3.66 17.77 -11.04
CA THR A 96 -4.06 16.53 -11.69
C THR A 96 -2.96 15.46 -11.59
N SER A 97 -1.90 15.73 -10.88
CA SER A 97 -0.76 14.84 -10.70
C SER A 97 -0.46 14.69 -9.22
N TYR A 98 -0.43 13.48 -8.72
CA TYR A 98 0.00 13.14 -7.38
C TYR A 98 0.94 11.94 -7.43
N SER A 99 1.65 11.72 -6.34
CA SER A 99 2.49 10.54 -6.24
C SER A 99 1.64 9.31 -5.90
N TYR A 100 1.94 8.20 -6.56
CA TYR A 100 1.23 6.94 -6.35
C TYR A 100 2.09 5.74 -6.78
N ILE A 101 1.71 4.59 -6.29
CA ILE A 101 2.32 3.30 -6.64
C ILE A 101 1.23 2.39 -7.18
N VAL A 102 1.52 1.62 -8.23
CA VAL A 102 0.62 0.61 -8.79
C VAL A 102 1.26 -0.76 -8.71
N TYR A 103 0.67 -1.65 -7.95
CA TYR A 103 1.02 -3.07 -7.93
C TYR A 103 0.08 -3.86 -8.84
N PRO A 104 0.54 -4.98 -9.40
CA PRO A 104 -0.36 -5.96 -9.99
C PRO A 104 -1.42 -6.41 -8.99
N ASN A 105 -2.51 -7.01 -9.48
CA ASN A 105 -3.58 -7.56 -8.64
C ASN A 105 -3.01 -8.28 -7.40
N PRO A 106 -3.47 -7.94 -6.17
CA PRO A 106 -2.92 -8.45 -4.92
C PRO A 106 -3.25 -9.91 -4.68
N ASN A 107 -2.75 -10.78 -5.54
CA ASN A 107 -2.89 -12.23 -5.43
C ASN A 107 -4.37 -12.67 -5.31
N ASN A 108 -4.64 -13.67 -4.48
CA ASN A 108 -6.00 -14.19 -4.26
C ASN A 108 -6.73 -13.49 -3.10
N PHE A 109 -6.39 -12.23 -2.80
CA PHE A 109 -6.97 -11.51 -1.67
C PHE A 109 -8.50 -11.52 -1.68
N GLY A 110 -9.12 -11.31 -2.84
CA GLY A 110 -10.57 -11.25 -2.98
C GLY A 110 -11.27 -12.58 -3.20
N THR A 111 -10.58 -13.73 -3.11
CA THR A 111 -11.20 -15.04 -3.33
C THR A 111 -11.83 -15.64 -2.09
N THR A 112 -11.60 -15.07 -0.92
CA THR A 112 -12.16 -15.50 0.36
C THR A 112 -13.27 -14.58 0.81
N ALA A 113 -14.28 -15.12 1.47
CA ALA A 113 -15.36 -14.31 2.00
C ALA A 113 -14.92 -13.42 3.17
N SER A 114 -14.01 -13.91 4.03
CA SER A 114 -13.47 -13.15 5.16
C SER A 114 -12.09 -12.62 4.82
N PHE A 115 -11.77 -11.39 5.23
CA PHE A 115 -10.52 -10.75 4.93
C PHE A 115 -10.11 -9.72 5.99
N SER A 116 -8.86 -9.26 5.91
CA SER A 116 -8.37 -8.12 6.69
C SER A 116 -7.40 -7.28 5.88
N ALA A 117 -7.43 -5.97 6.10
CA ALA A 117 -6.49 -5.00 5.55
C ALA A 117 -5.86 -4.22 6.69
N ASN A 118 -4.52 -4.09 6.67
CA ASN A 118 -3.76 -3.38 7.69
C ASN A 118 -2.68 -2.53 7.04
N PHE A 119 -2.48 -1.32 7.56
CA PHE A 119 -1.40 -0.42 7.15
C PHE A 119 -1.14 0.64 8.20
N TRP A 120 0.04 1.27 8.12
CA TRP A 120 0.38 2.42 8.92
C TRP A 120 0.38 3.69 8.08
N ILE A 121 -0.08 4.79 8.67
CA ILE A 121 -0.05 6.12 8.06
C ILE A 121 0.57 7.15 9.01
N ASN A 122 1.22 8.14 8.43
CA ASN A 122 1.68 9.33 9.13
C ASN A 122 1.28 10.57 8.32
N CYS A 123 0.47 11.42 8.93
CA CYS A 123 -0.02 12.64 8.31
C CYS A 123 0.19 13.82 9.25
N PRO A 124 1.11 14.74 8.95
CA PRO A 124 1.16 16.01 9.66
C PRO A 124 -0.01 16.91 9.23
N LEU A 125 -0.47 17.77 10.15
CA LEU A 125 -1.60 18.66 9.93
C LEU A 125 -1.46 19.55 8.67
N ALA A 126 -0.22 19.91 8.31
CA ALA A 126 0.06 20.70 7.12
C ALA A 126 -0.35 20.00 5.80
N ASN A 127 -0.54 18.69 5.84
CA ASN A 127 -0.92 17.88 4.68
C ASN A 127 -2.44 17.63 4.59
N LYS A 128 -3.21 18.18 5.52
CA LYS A 128 -4.66 18.01 5.49
C LYS A 128 -5.27 18.77 4.32
N ASP A 129 -5.88 18.04 3.41
CA ASP A 129 -6.69 18.62 2.32
C ASP A 129 -8.16 18.69 2.75
N ASN A 130 -8.74 19.89 2.66
CA ASN A 130 -10.14 20.12 2.92
C ASN A 130 -10.95 20.35 1.62
N ASN A 131 -10.32 20.19 0.46
CA ASN A 131 -10.93 20.46 -0.84
C ASN A 131 -11.21 19.21 -1.65
N HIS A 132 -10.48 18.11 -1.36
CA HIS A 132 -10.55 16.88 -2.13
C HIS A 132 -10.77 15.68 -1.22
N ALA A 133 -11.31 14.62 -1.79
CA ALA A 133 -11.27 13.29 -1.21
C ALA A 133 -9.98 12.60 -1.71
N ASP A 134 -9.06 12.28 -0.80
CA ASP A 134 -7.73 11.82 -1.14
C ASP A 134 -7.63 10.30 -1.10
N GLY A 135 -7.34 9.68 -2.24
CA GLY A 135 -7.15 8.23 -2.35
C GLY A 135 -5.91 7.77 -1.63
N LEU A 136 -6.08 6.83 -0.69
CA LEU A 136 -5.00 6.28 0.13
C LEU A 136 -4.57 4.88 -0.35
N LEU A 137 -5.52 3.97 -0.48
CA LEU A 137 -5.28 2.60 -0.92
C LEU A 137 -6.51 2.12 -1.69
N SER A 138 -6.34 1.75 -2.95
CA SER A 138 -7.43 1.27 -3.79
C SER A 138 -7.06 -0.07 -4.44
N TRP A 139 -7.83 -1.10 -4.16
CA TRP A 139 -7.85 -2.28 -5.02
C TRP A 139 -8.88 -2.03 -6.11
N ALA A 140 -8.36 -1.62 -7.26
CA ALA A 140 -9.15 -1.16 -8.38
C ALA A 140 -9.98 -2.29 -9.01
N SER A 141 -11.07 -1.92 -9.67
CA SER A 141 -11.93 -2.83 -10.42
C SER A 141 -11.97 -2.47 -11.90
N THR A 142 -12.15 -3.45 -12.77
CA THR A 142 -12.33 -3.21 -14.22
C THR A 142 -13.76 -2.78 -14.56
N SER A 143 -14.69 -2.81 -13.61
CA SER A 143 -16.11 -2.56 -13.82
C SER A 143 -16.70 -1.50 -12.87
N ASN A 144 -16.08 -1.24 -11.73
CA ASN A 144 -16.59 -0.35 -10.70
C ASN A 144 -15.61 0.80 -10.44
N PHE A 145 -16.08 2.04 -10.55
CA PHE A 145 -15.29 3.24 -10.33
C PHE A 145 -14.65 3.29 -8.91
N TRP A 146 -15.37 2.80 -7.89
CA TRP A 146 -14.86 2.77 -6.52
C TRP A 146 -13.97 1.58 -6.20
N GLY A 147 -13.68 0.72 -7.20
CA GLY A 147 -12.86 -0.47 -6.99
C GLY A 147 -13.57 -1.58 -6.21
N GLU A 148 -12.83 -2.61 -5.93
CA GLU A 148 -13.25 -3.70 -5.03
C GLU A 148 -13.15 -3.27 -3.57
N MET A 149 -12.11 -2.49 -3.24
CA MET A 149 -11.89 -1.90 -1.92
C MET A 149 -11.12 -0.59 -2.08
N THR A 150 -11.66 0.53 -1.60
CA THR A 150 -10.97 1.81 -1.66
C THR A 150 -11.00 2.52 -0.33
N TRP A 151 -9.81 2.78 0.20
CA TRP A 151 -9.57 3.63 1.36
C TRP A 151 -9.29 5.05 0.88
N TYR A 152 -9.95 6.01 1.47
CA TYR A 152 -9.75 7.42 1.15
C TYR A 152 -10.02 8.31 2.35
N VAL A 153 -9.45 9.51 2.30
CA VAL A 153 -9.64 10.54 3.31
C VAL A 153 -10.54 11.62 2.73
N ASP A 154 -11.65 11.90 3.37
CA ASP A 154 -12.60 12.91 2.93
C ASP A 154 -12.83 13.97 4.00
N ASN A 155 -12.04 15.04 3.94
CA ASN A 155 -12.16 16.16 4.88
C ASN A 155 -12.92 17.35 4.29
N THR A 156 -13.60 17.19 3.17
CA THR A 156 -14.30 18.27 2.43
C THR A 156 -15.39 18.96 3.24
N ASP A 157 -15.87 18.32 4.30
CA ASP A 157 -16.83 18.87 5.23
C ASP A 157 -16.23 19.71 6.38
N GLY A 158 -14.92 19.88 6.40
CA GLY A 158 -14.18 20.83 7.28
C GLY A 158 -13.85 20.32 8.64
N GLY A 159 -14.27 19.54 9.39
CA GLY A 159 -14.01 19.02 10.74
C GLY A 159 -12.86 19.60 11.56
N ALA A 160 -12.70 19.14 12.78
CA ALA A 160 -11.67 19.59 13.72
C ALA A 160 -10.25 19.46 13.13
N SER A 161 -9.34 20.32 13.59
CA SER A 161 -8.05 20.53 12.96
C SER A 161 -7.22 19.26 12.78
N ASP A 162 -7.16 18.38 13.78
CA ASP A 162 -6.34 17.17 13.79
C ASP A 162 -7.11 15.87 13.55
N SER A 163 -8.42 15.95 13.30
CA SER A 163 -9.24 14.79 12.99
C SER A 163 -9.26 14.47 11.50
N MET A 164 -9.34 13.17 11.18
CA MET A 164 -9.40 12.65 9.82
C MET A 164 -10.73 11.95 9.57
N ASP A 165 -11.37 12.24 8.45
CA ASP A 165 -12.47 11.44 7.96
C ASP A 165 -11.94 10.34 7.04
N LEU A 166 -11.55 9.23 7.63
CA LEU A 166 -11.01 8.07 6.93
C LEU A 166 -12.12 7.08 6.64
N LYS A 167 -12.33 6.79 5.37
CA LYS A 167 -13.41 5.94 4.86
C LYS A 167 -12.89 4.75 4.08
N VAL A 168 -13.69 3.70 4.00
CA VAL A 168 -13.46 2.58 3.08
C VAL A 168 -14.74 2.20 2.35
N HIS A 169 -14.64 2.05 1.04
CA HIS A 169 -15.67 1.51 0.18
C HIS A 169 -15.35 0.07 -0.22
N PHE A 170 -16.39 -0.73 -0.34
CA PHE A 170 -16.30 -2.08 -0.88
C PHE A 170 -17.30 -2.25 -2.03
N ALA A 171 -16.89 -2.90 -3.11
CA ALA A 171 -17.81 -3.35 -4.13
C ALA A 171 -18.57 -4.56 -3.59
N ASN A 172 -19.84 -4.37 -3.32
CA ASN A 172 -20.72 -5.51 -3.09
C ASN A 172 -21.03 -6.17 -4.44
N GLY A 173 -21.23 -7.49 -4.48
CA GLY A 173 -21.50 -8.25 -5.70
C GLY A 173 -22.73 -7.80 -6.53
N ASN A 174 -23.45 -6.79 -6.06
CA ASN A 174 -24.53 -6.10 -6.76
C ASN A 174 -24.10 -4.73 -7.35
N GLY A 175 -22.81 -4.39 -7.31
CA GLY A 175 -22.31 -3.08 -7.74
C GLY A 175 -22.66 -1.92 -6.82
N ASP A 176 -23.23 -2.18 -5.66
CA ASP A 176 -23.54 -1.15 -4.67
C ASP A 176 -22.28 -0.80 -3.89
N ASN A 177 -21.95 0.47 -3.84
CA ASN A 177 -20.89 0.98 -3.00
C ASN A 177 -21.34 1.00 -1.54
N TRP A 178 -20.54 0.40 -0.68
CA TRP A 178 -20.77 0.43 0.75
C TRP A 178 -19.67 1.26 1.44
N ASP A 179 -20.09 2.32 2.13
CA ASP A 179 -19.22 3.19 2.90
C ASP A 179 -19.26 2.77 4.37
N TYR A 180 -18.24 2.06 4.81
CA TYR A 180 -18.18 1.55 6.18
C TYR A 180 -18.11 2.69 7.20
N ALA A 181 -17.37 3.69 6.90
CA ALA A 181 -17.16 4.78 7.82
C ALA A 181 -17.95 6.02 7.39
N ASN A 182 -19.28 5.94 7.38
CA ASN A 182 -20.10 7.14 7.21
C ASN A 182 -19.97 8.06 8.46
N TYR A 183 -18.73 8.36 8.82
CA TYR A 183 -18.34 9.19 9.96
C TYR A 183 -18.33 10.65 9.57
N VAL A 184 -19.41 11.11 9.00
CA VAL A 184 -19.59 12.52 8.72
C VAL A 184 -19.72 13.25 10.05
N HIS A 185 -18.84 14.19 10.30
CA HIS A 185 -18.84 15.17 11.38
C HIS A 185 -18.51 14.68 12.80
N ALA A 186 -19.32 13.84 13.43
CA ALA A 186 -19.20 13.54 14.87
C ALA A 186 -18.22 12.39 15.18
N ASN A 187 -17.98 11.52 14.21
CA ASN A 187 -17.25 10.26 14.43
C ASN A 187 -15.92 10.19 13.66
N ARG A 188 -15.30 11.33 13.39
CA ARG A 188 -13.99 11.39 12.78
C ARG A 188 -12.95 10.71 13.65
N TRP A 189 -11.93 10.18 13.01
CA TRP A 189 -10.79 9.61 13.68
C TRP A 189 -9.98 10.75 14.34
N PRO A 190 -9.96 10.87 15.68
CA PRO A 190 -9.26 11.96 16.34
C PRO A 190 -7.74 11.79 16.21
N HIS A 191 -7.00 12.89 16.20
CA HIS A 191 -5.54 12.94 16.26
C HIS A 191 -4.80 12.18 15.15
N MET A 192 -5.41 12.01 13.97
CA MET A 192 -4.76 11.33 12.84
C MET A 192 -3.83 12.26 12.05
N TYR A 193 -3.94 13.57 12.28
CA TYR A 193 -3.08 14.61 11.68
C TYR A 193 -2.05 15.17 12.67
N ASP A 194 -1.68 14.43 13.68
CA ASP A 194 -0.72 14.88 14.71
C ASP A 194 0.76 14.67 14.31
N GLY A 195 1.01 14.08 13.14
CA GLY A 195 2.34 13.77 12.63
C GLY A 195 2.98 12.53 13.24
N ASN A 196 2.25 11.77 14.05
CA ASN A 196 2.68 10.48 14.53
C ASN A 196 2.24 9.35 13.59
N TRP A 197 2.80 8.16 13.78
CA TRP A 197 2.38 6.96 13.07
C TRP A 197 1.14 6.35 13.72
N HIS A 198 0.12 6.09 12.92
CA HIS A 198 -1.11 5.43 13.32
C HIS A 198 -1.33 4.16 12.51
N MET A 199 -1.67 3.08 13.18
CA MET A 199 -2.04 1.83 12.54
C MET A 199 -3.55 1.76 12.31
N VAL A 200 -3.94 1.52 11.07
CA VAL A 200 -5.32 1.29 10.67
C VAL A 200 -5.49 -0.17 10.30
N THR A 201 -6.53 -0.80 10.82
CA THR A 201 -6.89 -2.18 10.42
C THR A 201 -8.39 -2.28 10.26
N PHE A 202 -8.81 -2.94 9.17
CA PHE A 202 -10.17 -3.41 8.99
C PHE A 202 -10.18 -4.94 8.93
N THR A 203 -11.15 -5.54 9.60
CA THR A 203 -11.40 -6.98 9.50
C THR A 203 -12.85 -7.24 9.15
N TYR A 204 -13.09 -8.22 8.29
CA TYR A 204 -14.43 -8.69 7.96
C TYR A 204 -14.55 -10.18 8.20
N ASP A 205 -15.46 -10.56 9.09
CA ASP A 205 -15.87 -11.93 9.33
C ASP A 205 -17.19 -12.21 8.60
N ALA A 206 -17.12 -12.90 7.47
CA ALA A 206 -18.30 -13.24 6.67
C ALA A 206 -19.23 -14.21 7.36
N SER A 207 -18.73 -15.07 8.26
CA SER A 207 -19.55 -16.04 8.98
C SER A 207 -20.40 -15.38 10.06
N ALA A 208 -19.84 -14.36 10.71
CA ALA A 208 -20.55 -13.56 11.69
C ALA A 208 -21.26 -12.35 11.07
N GLN A 209 -20.96 -12.02 9.82
CA GLN A 209 -21.39 -10.79 9.14
C GLN A 209 -21.00 -9.52 9.91
N ILE A 210 -19.74 -9.48 10.40
CA ILE A 210 -19.23 -8.40 11.21
C ILE A 210 -18.04 -7.76 10.53
N GLY A 211 -18.12 -6.43 10.30
CA GLY A 211 -17.00 -5.59 9.97
C GLY A 211 -16.48 -4.89 11.22
N THR A 212 -15.16 -4.84 11.43
CA THR A 212 -14.53 -4.20 12.57
C THR A 212 -13.36 -3.32 12.16
N MET A 213 -13.38 -2.08 12.63
CA MET A 213 -12.29 -1.11 12.49
C MET A 213 -11.43 -1.06 13.74
N TYR A 214 -10.13 -1.00 13.56
CA TYR A 214 -9.16 -0.80 14.63
C TYR A 214 -8.28 0.39 14.34
N ARG A 215 -7.97 1.16 15.39
CA ARG A 215 -6.94 2.19 15.38
C ARG A 215 -5.91 1.85 16.46
N ASP A 216 -4.65 1.88 16.08
CA ASP A 216 -3.54 1.68 17.02
C ASP A 216 -3.69 0.38 17.86
N GLY A 217 -4.14 -0.69 17.20
CA GLY A 217 -4.32 -2.01 17.84
C GLY A 217 -5.59 -2.16 18.68
N VAL A 218 -6.40 -1.09 18.81
CA VAL A 218 -7.62 -1.08 19.62
C VAL A 218 -8.85 -0.96 18.74
N GLN A 219 -9.88 -1.75 19.01
CA GLN A 219 -11.16 -1.64 18.31
C GLN A 219 -11.71 -0.22 18.41
N PHE A 220 -11.96 0.39 17.25
CA PHE A 220 -12.48 1.74 17.13
C PHE A 220 -13.98 1.74 16.84
N ASP A 221 -14.42 0.86 15.93
CA ASP A 221 -15.82 0.67 15.57
C ASP A 221 -16.12 -0.77 15.14
N GLN A 222 -17.39 -1.16 15.21
CA GLN A 222 -17.85 -2.47 14.76
C GLN A 222 -19.30 -2.38 14.28
N LYS A 223 -19.57 -2.97 13.11
CA LYS A 223 -20.92 -3.06 12.57
C LYS A 223 -21.33 -4.51 12.34
N PRO A 224 -22.43 -4.96 12.95
CA PRO A 224 -23.03 -6.25 12.69
C PRO A 224 -23.96 -6.20 11.46
N ASN A 225 -24.31 -7.39 10.96
CA ASN A 225 -25.22 -7.61 9.82
C ASN A 225 -24.70 -7.01 8.50
N GLU A 226 -23.37 -6.95 8.36
CA GLU A 226 -22.73 -6.47 7.14
C GLU A 226 -22.59 -7.60 6.13
N THR A 227 -22.87 -7.27 4.87
CA THR A 227 -22.66 -8.19 3.75
C THR A 227 -21.65 -7.56 2.81
N ILE A 228 -20.38 -7.89 2.97
CA ILE A 228 -19.31 -7.39 2.12
C ILE A 228 -18.88 -8.50 1.18
N SER A 229 -18.84 -8.22 -0.11
CA SER A 229 -18.32 -9.13 -1.12
C SER A 229 -17.61 -8.34 -2.21
N PHE A 230 -16.69 -8.99 -2.89
CA PHE A 230 -16.02 -8.50 -4.07
C PHE A 230 -16.74 -9.01 -5.31
N ASP A 231 -16.75 -8.21 -6.38
CA ASP A 231 -17.45 -8.59 -7.62
C ASP A 231 -16.62 -9.51 -8.54
N GLY A 232 -15.35 -9.73 -8.18
CA GLY A 232 -14.43 -10.59 -8.93
C GLY A 232 -13.74 -9.87 -10.11
N ASN A 233 -13.94 -8.58 -10.28
CA ASN A 233 -13.31 -7.77 -11.33
C ASN A 233 -12.10 -7.00 -10.83
N GLY A 234 -11.53 -7.39 -9.69
CA GLY A 234 -10.37 -6.77 -9.09
C GLY A 234 -9.17 -6.75 -10.04
N SER A 235 -8.52 -5.61 -10.15
CA SER A 235 -7.36 -5.38 -10.97
C SER A 235 -6.13 -4.99 -10.15
N ASN A 236 -5.52 -3.84 -10.38
CA ASN A 236 -4.32 -3.42 -9.70
C ASN A 236 -4.61 -2.90 -8.28
N LEU A 237 -3.60 -2.99 -7.40
CA LEU A 237 -3.60 -2.32 -6.10
C LEU A 237 -2.84 -1.00 -6.23
N ILE A 238 -3.51 0.11 -5.91
CA ILE A 238 -2.98 1.46 -6.01
C ILE A 238 -2.77 1.98 -4.59
N VAL A 239 -1.60 2.55 -4.33
CA VAL A 239 -1.27 3.21 -3.06
C VAL A 239 -1.02 4.68 -3.32
N GLY A 240 -1.63 5.56 -2.54
CA GLY A 240 -1.53 7.01 -2.69
C GLY A 240 -2.48 7.62 -3.72
N GLY A 241 -3.41 6.84 -4.26
CA GLY A 241 -4.32 7.31 -5.31
C GLY A 241 -5.53 6.42 -5.50
N TYR A 242 -6.29 6.75 -6.51
CA TYR A 242 -7.49 6.02 -6.95
C TYR A 242 -7.24 5.24 -8.24
N GLU A 243 -8.28 4.67 -8.79
CA GLU A 243 -8.30 3.91 -10.04
C GLU A 243 -7.75 4.62 -11.27
N GLU A 244 -7.70 5.96 -11.22
CA GLU A 244 -7.11 6.73 -12.28
C GLU A 244 -5.73 6.34 -12.70
N ALA A 245 -4.90 5.94 -11.76
CA ALA A 245 -3.59 5.41 -12.05
C ALA A 245 -3.67 4.25 -13.05
N ASN A 246 -4.82 3.59 -13.14
CA ASN A 246 -5.11 2.56 -14.12
C ASN A 246 -5.86 3.04 -15.35
N ASN A 247 -6.36 4.27 -15.35
CA ASN A 247 -7.22 4.80 -16.42
C ASN A 247 -8.41 3.87 -16.75
N ILE A 248 -8.91 3.14 -15.76
CA ILE A 248 -9.88 2.05 -15.96
C ILE A 248 -11.19 2.57 -16.54
N GLN A 249 -11.61 3.76 -16.16
CA GLN A 249 -12.86 4.31 -16.67
C GLN A 249 -12.70 5.54 -17.56
N GLY A 250 -11.47 5.94 -17.89
CA GLY A 250 -11.19 7.09 -18.75
C GLY A 250 -11.76 8.42 -18.24
N ASN A 251 -12.14 8.50 -16.97
CA ASN A 251 -13.08 9.48 -16.46
C ASN A 251 -12.47 10.50 -15.52
N TYR A 252 -11.17 10.54 -15.46
CA TYR A 252 -10.45 11.32 -14.48
C TYR A 252 -10.35 12.79 -14.74
N SER A 253 -10.18 13.16 -15.98
CA SER A 253 -10.05 14.57 -16.36
C SER A 253 -11.27 15.43 -15.97
N GLY A 254 -12.33 14.81 -15.45
CA GLY A 254 -13.55 15.48 -14.99
C GLY A 254 -13.77 15.46 -13.46
N ASN A 255 -13.02 14.65 -12.69
CA ASN A 255 -13.27 14.44 -11.26
C ASN A 255 -12.37 15.35 -10.40
N THR A 256 -12.60 16.62 -10.43
CA THR A 256 -11.81 17.63 -9.70
C THR A 256 -11.96 17.55 -8.17
N TRP A 257 -12.84 16.71 -7.66
CA TRP A 257 -13.08 16.48 -6.23
C TRP A 257 -12.19 15.38 -5.63
N MET A 258 -11.47 14.63 -6.48
CA MET A 258 -10.56 13.58 -6.05
C MET A 258 -9.14 14.09 -6.03
N GLY A 259 -8.38 13.65 -5.04
CA GLY A 259 -6.96 13.92 -4.87
C GLY A 259 -6.16 12.66 -4.58
N GLY A 260 -4.85 12.78 -4.51
CA GLY A 260 -3.96 11.76 -4.04
C GLY A 260 -3.55 12.01 -2.58
N PHE A 261 -3.32 10.95 -1.85
CA PHE A 261 -2.90 11.01 -0.47
C PHE A 261 -1.57 11.77 -0.31
N THR A 262 -1.51 12.67 0.65
CA THR A 262 -0.29 13.38 1.03
C THR A 262 0.09 13.01 2.45
N GLY A 263 1.16 12.24 2.60
CA GLY A 263 1.61 11.68 3.86
C GLY A 263 2.52 10.49 3.65
N ALA A 264 2.87 9.79 4.71
CA ALA A 264 3.65 8.56 4.62
C ALA A 264 2.78 7.33 4.88
N VAL A 265 3.12 6.24 4.19
CA VAL A 265 2.47 4.92 4.35
C VAL A 265 3.55 3.89 4.59
N ASP A 266 3.27 2.95 5.49
CA ASP A 266 4.18 1.89 5.87
C ASP A 266 3.44 0.57 6.09
N HIS A 267 4.13 -0.55 5.90
CA HIS A 267 3.69 -1.90 6.26
C HIS A 267 2.26 -2.24 5.82
N ILE A 268 1.97 -2.14 4.51
CA ILE A 268 0.66 -2.58 4.00
C ILE A 268 0.57 -4.10 4.00
N ARG A 269 -0.49 -4.66 4.60
CA ARG A 269 -0.80 -6.08 4.64
C ARG A 269 -2.24 -6.36 4.26
N LEU A 270 -2.45 -7.33 3.37
CA LEU A 270 -3.77 -7.84 3.02
C LEU A 270 -3.83 -9.34 3.32
N TYR A 271 -4.84 -9.75 4.07
CA TYR A 271 -5.05 -11.13 4.50
C TYR A 271 -6.37 -11.67 3.95
N SER A 272 -6.36 -12.86 3.39
CA SER A 272 -7.58 -13.61 3.00
C SER A 272 -8.20 -14.34 4.19
N SER A 273 -8.18 -13.75 5.35
CA SER A 273 -8.82 -14.23 6.58
C SER A 273 -9.10 -13.07 7.53
N VAL A 274 -10.02 -13.26 8.45
CA VAL A 274 -10.24 -12.32 9.56
C VAL A 274 -9.09 -12.45 10.57
N LEU A 275 -8.48 -11.33 10.93
CA LEU A 275 -7.53 -11.25 12.05
C LEU A 275 -8.30 -11.16 13.37
N ALA A 276 -7.87 -11.90 14.38
CA ALA A 276 -8.39 -11.72 15.73
C ALA A 276 -7.92 -10.38 16.33
N ALA A 277 -8.68 -9.83 17.27
CA ALA A 277 -8.31 -8.58 17.95
C ALA A 277 -6.93 -8.67 18.63
N SER A 278 -6.54 -9.84 19.13
CA SER A 278 -5.22 -10.09 19.70
C SER A 278 -4.10 -9.99 18.66
N ASP A 279 -4.35 -10.43 17.41
CA ASP A 279 -3.37 -10.36 16.32
C ASP A 279 -3.19 -8.89 15.88
N VAL A 280 -4.29 -8.15 15.78
CA VAL A 280 -4.25 -6.71 15.48
C VAL A 280 -3.48 -5.94 16.57
N ALA A 281 -3.73 -6.24 17.85
CA ALA A 281 -2.98 -5.65 18.96
C ALA A 281 -1.49 -6.03 18.91
N ALA A 282 -1.16 -7.26 18.52
CA ALA A 282 0.22 -7.71 18.38
C ALA A 282 0.95 -7.00 17.22
N LEU A 283 0.30 -6.79 16.06
CA LEU A 283 0.84 -5.99 14.95
C LEU A 283 1.22 -4.58 15.42
N TYR A 284 0.33 -3.94 16.17
CA TYR A 284 0.59 -2.61 16.70
C TYR A 284 1.76 -2.60 17.71
N ALA A 285 1.75 -3.51 18.68
CA ALA A 285 2.76 -3.58 19.72
C ALA A 285 4.17 -3.86 19.17
N ASN A 286 4.26 -4.67 18.12
CA ASN A 286 5.52 -5.05 17.47
C ASN A 286 5.94 -4.10 16.34
N LYS A 287 5.16 -3.05 16.09
CA LYS A 287 5.44 -2.09 15.03
C LYS A 287 5.54 -2.72 13.63
N GLN A 288 4.60 -3.59 13.36
CA GLN A 288 4.51 -4.35 12.12
C GLN A 288 3.45 -3.82 11.18
#